data_430c29b899e20334484f09aa7f1f5e14
#
_entry.id   430c29b899e20334484f09aa7f1f5e14
#
_cell.length_a   1.000
_cell.length_b   1.000
_cell.length_c   1.000
_cell.angle_alpha   90.00
_cell.angle_beta   90.00
_cell.angle_gamma   90.00
#
_symmetry.space_group_name_H-M   'P 1'
#
loop_
_entity.id
_entity.type
_entity.pdbx_description
1 polymer ?
#
loop_
_entity_poly.entity_id
_entity_poly.type
_entity_poly.pdbx_seq_one_letter_code
_entity_poly.pdbx_strand_id
1 'polypeptide(L)'
;VQASERYIGKSVYPQKIDGVEAGAYLLVTFDGKTKDELDNIIEEASEIALEAGAIDVLVADTPAKIKDAWAARSSFLEAIKAETNWKDGLEMLDECDVVVPLDKIAPYVEYVYGVGEKFGLRIESFGHAGDGNLHIYIIGDDKISVADFKAKADEFFDDIYAEATRVGGLVSGEHAIGSGKLDYLAKSVGPTQMKLMEDIKRV
;
A
#
# COMPACT_ATOMS: atom_id res chain seq x y z
N VAL A 1 0.27 9.24 -4.82
CA VAL A 1 0.44 10.65 -4.42
C VAL A 1 -0.16 11.59 -5.47
N GLN A 2 0.27 11.57 -6.74
CA GLN A 2 -0.23 12.49 -7.77
C GLN A 2 -1.76 12.46 -7.93
N ALA A 3 -2.37 11.28 -7.94
CA ALA A 3 -3.82 11.11 -7.99
C ALA A 3 -4.50 11.79 -6.79
N SER A 4 -3.96 11.59 -5.60
CA SER A 4 -4.45 12.18 -4.36
C SER A 4 -4.37 13.71 -4.38
N GLU A 5 -3.26 14.28 -4.83
CA GLU A 5 -3.11 15.73 -4.96
C GLU A 5 -4.09 16.34 -5.98
N ARG A 6 -4.31 15.67 -7.12
CA ARG A 6 -5.36 16.08 -8.06
C ARG A 6 -6.75 16.01 -7.44
N TYR A 7 -7.04 14.95 -6.69
CA TYR A 7 -8.33 14.74 -6.04
C TYR A 7 -8.63 15.81 -4.99
N ILE A 8 -7.65 16.15 -4.13
CA ILE A 8 -7.82 17.21 -3.11
C ILE A 8 -7.63 18.63 -3.68
N GLY A 9 -7.19 18.78 -4.93
CA GLY A 9 -6.93 20.06 -5.57
C GLY A 9 -5.75 20.83 -5.00
N LYS A 10 -4.77 20.14 -4.42
CA LYS A 10 -3.62 20.75 -3.74
C LYS A 10 -2.36 19.93 -3.89
N SER A 11 -1.25 20.57 -4.29
CA SER A 11 0.08 19.95 -4.24
C SER A 11 0.64 20.00 -2.83
N VAL A 12 1.04 18.86 -2.30
CA VAL A 12 1.55 18.70 -0.93
C VAL A 12 2.95 18.11 -0.94
N TYR A 13 3.21 17.17 -1.84
CA TYR A 13 4.47 16.45 -1.91
C TYR A 13 5.22 16.78 -3.21
N PRO A 14 6.51 17.17 -3.15
CA PRO A 14 7.27 17.42 -4.36
C PRO A 14 7.44 16.13 -5.16
N GLN A 15 7.10 16.17 -6.45
CA GLN A 15 7.23 15.02 -7.36
C GLN A 15 8.69 14.78 -7.75
N LYS A 16 9.48 15.85 -7.80
CA LYS A 16 10.92 15.83 -8.11
C LYS A 16 11.67 16.72 -7.14
N ILE A 17 12.81 16.22 -6.71
CA ILE A 17 13.75 16.92 -5.84
C ILE A 17 15.12 16.89 -6.54
N ASP A 18 15.67 18.03 -6.84
CA ASP A 18 16.94 18.19 -7.59
C ASP A 18 17.01 17.39 -8.91
N GLY A 19 15.83 17.27 -9.58
CA GLY A 19 15.68 16.54 -10.84
C GLY A 19 15.47 15.04 -10.68
N VAL A 20 15.54 14.50 -9.47
CA VAL A 20 15.25 13.09 -9.16
C VAL A 20 13.78 12.93 -8.86
N GLU A 21 13.14 11.95 -9.49
CA GLU A 21 11.73 11.61 -9.26
C GLU A 21 11.57 10.79 -7.98
N ALA A 22 10.62 11.16 -7.14
CA ALA A 22 10.33 10.42 -5.91
C ALA A 22 9.56 9.14 -6.25
N GLY A 23 10.17 7.98 -5.97
CA GLY A 23 9.55 6.67 -6.19
C GLY A 23 8.55 6.29 -5.11
N ALA A 24 8.76 6.75 -3.87
CA ALA A 24 7.89 6.48 -2.73
C ALA A 24 7.93 7.63 -1.72
N TYR A 25 6.89 7.71 -0.88
CA TYR A 25 6.80 8.67 0.22
C TYR A 25 6.50 7.92 1.51
N LEU A 26 7.25 8.22 2.54
CA LEU A 26 7.03 7.73 3.89
C LEU A 26 6.55 8.89 4.78
N LEU A 27 5.33 8.78 5.32
CA LEU A 27 4.81 9.73 6.30
C LEU A 27 5.04 9.18 7.70
N VAL A 28 5.86 9.87 8.48
CA VAL A 28 6.21 9.49 9.86
C VAL A 28 5.70 10.56 10.81
N THR A 29 5.09 10.14 11.93
CA THR A 29 4.63 11.03 12.98
C THR A 29 5.42 10.75 14.26
N PHE A 30 5.90 11.81 14.88
CA PHE A 30 6.61 11.76 16.15
C PHE A 30 5.84 12.48 17.24
N ASP A 31 5.88 11.94 18.45
CA ASP A 31 5.35 12.54 19.67
C ASP A 31 6.49 12.93 20.60
N GLY A 32 6.35 14.02 21.34
CA GLY A 32 7.32 14.46 22.34
C GLY A 32 6.64 15.31 23.43
N LYS A 33 7.22 15.31 24.61
CA LYS A 33 6.72 16.09 25.77
C LYS A 33 7.05 17.58 25.65
N THR A 34 8.13 17.91 24.94
CA THR A 34 8.60 19.26 24.72
C THR A 34 8.96 19.45 23.26
N LYS A 35 9.00 20.73 22.82
CA LYS A 35 9.43 21.04 21.47
C LYS A 35 10.87 20.63 21.21
N ASP A 36 11.77 20.85 22.17
CA ASP A 36 13.18 20.52 22.03
C ASP A 36 13.39 18.99 21.88
N GLU A 37 12.63 18.18 22.65
CA GLU A 37 12.64 16.73 22.50
C GLU A 37 12.18 16.31 21.10
N LEU A 38 11.11 16.92 20.61
CA LEU A 38 10.57 16.62 19.28
C LEU A 38 11.53 17.03 18.15
N ASP A 39 12.12 18.23 18.28
CA ASP A 39 13.09 18.73 17.27
C ASP A 39 14.32 17.78 17.20
N ASN A 40 14.83 17.30 18.33
CA ASN A 40 15.94 16.34 18.36
C ASN A 40 15.57 14.98 17.72
N ILE A 41 14.37 14.45 18.00
CA ILE A 41 13.92 13.20 17.40
C ILE A 41 13.77 13.33 15.89
N ILE A 42 13.22 14.44 15.43
CA ILE A 42 13.04 14.71 13.99
C ILE A 42 14.41 14.86 13.29
N GLU A 43 15.36 15.55 13.92
CA GLU A 43 16.71 15.71 13.39
C GLU A 43 17.40 14.35 13.24
N GLU A 44 17.44 13.53 14.31
CA GLU A 44 18.03 12.18 14.27
C GLU A 44 17.36 11.28 13.23
N ALA A 45 16.03 11.27 13.18
CA ALA A 45 15.29 10.48 12.20
C ALA A 45 15.56 10.94 10.76
N SER A 46 15.73 12.25 10.55
CA SER A 46 16.05 12.82 9.24
C SER A 46 17.45 12.41 8.79
N GLU A 47 18.43 12.46 9.68
CA GLU A 47 19.81 12.01 9.39
C GLU A 47 19.82 10.52 9.00
N ILE A 48 19.15 9.67 9.78
CA ILE A 48 19.03 8.22 9.49
C ILE A 48 18.37 7.99 8.12
N ALA A 49 17.32 8.72 7.80
CA ALA A 49 16.64 8.58 6.52
C ALA A 49 17.55 8.96 5.34
N LEU A 50 18.27 10.08 5.45
CA LEU A 50 19.22 10.53 4.42
C LEU A 50 20.41 9.58 4.26
N GLU A 51 20.95 9.07 5.36
CA GLU A 51 22.03 8.04 5.34
C GLU A 51 21.54 6.73 4.70
N ALA A 52 20.26 6.39 4.89
CA ALA A 52 19.62 5.23 4.24
C ALA A 52 19.29 5.46 2.76
N GLY A 53 19.54 6.66 2.21
CA GLY A 53 19.36 6.97 0.81
C GLY A 53 18.03 7.66 0.46
N ALA A 54 17.34 8.23 1.44
CA ALA A 54 16.21 9.12 1.13
C ALA A 54 16.66 10.32 0.31
N ILE A 55 15.85 10.70 -0.68
CA ILE A 55 16.16 11.85 -1.56
C ILE A 55 16.11 13.15 -0.77
N ASP A 56 15.13 13.27 0.13
CA ASP A 56 14.94 14.45 0.99
C ASP A 56 14.04 14.10 2.18
N VAL A 57 14.02 14.99 3.18
CA VAL A 57 13.12 14.91 4.33
C VAL A 57 12.38 16.25 4.49
N LEU A 58 11.06 16.19 4.44
CA LEU A 58 10.18 17.35 4.51
C LEU A 58 9.51 17.40 5.88
N VAL A 59 9.74 18.45 6.64
CA VAL A 59 9.16 18.60 7.98
C VAL A 59 7.84 19.37 7.93
N ALA A 60 6.76 18.72 8.39
CA ALA A 60 5.46 19.35 8.58
C ALA A 60 5.35 19.87 10.02
N ASP A 61 5.85 21.09 10.24
CA ASP A 61 6.02 21.76 11.53
C ASP A 61 4.85 22.65 11.97
N THR A 62 3.83 22.77 11.13
CA THR A 62 2.62 23.55 11.43
C THR A 62 1.35 22.73 11.32
N PRO A 63 0.30 23.05 12.08
CA PRO A 63 -0.99 22.35 11.96
C PRO A 63 -1.55 22.33 10.54
N ALA A 64 -1.28 23.37 9.75
CA ALA A 64 -1.71 23.44 8.36
C ALA A 64 -0.98 22.41 7.48
N LYS A 65 0.35 22.36 7.56
CA LYS A 65 1.16 21.37 6.80
C LYS A 65 0.81 19.94 7.21
N ILE A 66 0.65 19.67 8.51
CA ILE A 66 0.24 18.36 9.04
C ILE A 66 -1.12 17.96 8.46
N LYS A 67 -2.11 18.89 8.52
CA LYS A 67 -3.45 18.66 7.97
C LYS A 67 -3.40 18.34 6.48
N ASP A 68 -2.59 19.05 5.71
CA ASP A 68 -2.46 18.86 4.27
C ASP A 68 -1.82 17.50 3.94
N ALA A 69 -0.75 17.12 4.65
CA ALA A 69 -0.10 15.82 4.49
C ALA A 69 -1.09 14.66 4.77
N TRP A 70 -1.83 14.74 5.86
CA TRP A 70 -2.85 13.75 6.19
C TRP A 70 -4.04 13.76 5.23
N ALA A 71 -4.47 14.92 4.72
CA ALA A 71 -5.53 15.00 3.73
C ALA A 71 -5.15 14.26 2.44
N ALA A 72 -3.92 14.45 1.97
CA ALA A 72 -3.40 13.72 0.82
C ALA A 72 -3.33 12.20 1.09
N ARG A 73 -2.82 11.78 2.25
CA ARG A 73 -2.73 10.35 2.63
C ARG A 73 -4.12 9.70 2.75
N SER A 74 -5.06 10.38 3.39
CA SER A 74 -6.40 9.84 3.64
C SER A 74 -7.28 9.76 2.39
N SER A 75 -6.92 10.44 1.31
CA SER A 75 -7.68 10.46 0.07
C SER A 75 -7.22 9.41 -0.95
N PHE A 76 -6.24 8.55 -0.65
CA PHE A 76 -5.65 7.64 -1.63
C PHE A 76 -6.68 6.73 -2.30
N LEU A 77 -7.53 6.07 -1.55
CA LEU A 77 -8.56 5.19 -2.11
C LEU A 77 -9.53 5.95 -3.02
N GLU A 78 -10.05 7.09 -2.54
CA GLU A 78 -11.00 7.88 -3.33
C GLU A 78 -10.34 8.51 -4.57
N ALA A 79 -9.07 8.85 -4.46
CA ALA A 79 -8.29 9.34 -5.60
C ALA A 79 -8.07 8.24 -6.65
N ILE A 80 -7.76 7.01 -6.25
CA ILE A 80 -7.64 5.86 -7.15
C ILE A 80 -8.97 5.60 -7.83
N LYS A 81 -10.07 5.57 -7.08
CA LYS A 81 -11.42 5.43 -7.63
C LYS A 81 -11.77 6.54 -8.63
N ALA A 82 -11.40 7.78 -8.35
CA ALA A 82 -11.69 8.91 -9.24
C ALA A 82 -10.89 8.87 -10.55
N GLU A 83 -9.74 8.24 -10.57
CA GLU A 83 -8.91 8.06 -11.77
C GLU A 83 -9.30 6.85 -12.62
N THR A 84 -9.95 5.87 -12.02
CA THR A 84 -10.58 4.80 -12.80
C THR A 84 -11.78 5.42 -13.52
N ASN A 85 -11.85 5.30 -14.86
CA ASN A 85 -13.01 5.78 -15.62
C ASN A 85 -14.26 4.98 -15.22
N TRP A 86 -14.89 5.39 -14.14
CA TRP A 86 -16.02 4.74 -13.45
C TRP A 86 -17.30 4.62 -14.26
N LYS A 87 -17.30 4.90 -15.56
CA LYS A 87 -18.53 4.87 -16.35
C LYS A 87 -19.22 3.52 -16.36
N ASP A 88 -18.48 2.44 -16.08
CA ASP A 88 -18.97 1.07 -16.17
C ASP A 88 -18.74 0.21 -14.90
N GLY A 89 -18.41 0.83 -13.75
CA GLY A 89 -18.44 0.15 -12.45
C GLY A 89 -17.09 -0.31 -11.88
N LEU A 90 -17.13 -0.77 -10.64
CA LEU A 90 -16.07 -1.37 -9.82
C LEU A 90 -15.38 -2.61 -10.45
N GLU A 91 -15.82 -3.05 -11.61
CA GLU A 91 -15.41 -4.30 -12.23
C GLU A 91 -13.96 -4.31 -12.73
N MET A 92 -13.33 -3.13 -12.82
CA MET A 92 -11.95 -2.95 -13.28
C MET A 92 -11.00 -2.42 -12.19
N LEU A 93 -11.38 -2.59 -10.93
CA LEU A 93 -10.58 -2.27 -9.75
C LEU A 93 -10.71 -3.41 -8.74
N ASP A 94 -9.57 -3.94 -8.29
CA ASP A 94 -9.55 -4.93 -7.22
C ASP A 94 -8.40 -4.66 -6.26
N GLU A 95 -8.45 -5.25 -5.06
CA GLU A 95 -7.56 -4.94 -3.95
C GLU A 95 -7.02 -6.19 -3.27
N CYS A 96 -5.72 -6.14 -2.96
CA CYS A 96 -5.04 -7.05 -2.06
C CYS A 96 -4.62 -6.31 -0.78
N ASP A 97 -4.92 -6.90 0.36
CA ASP A 97 -4.47 -6.47 1.69
C ASP A 97 -3.57 -7.57 2.26
N VAL A 98 -2.27 -7.32 2.36
CA VAL A 98 -1.26 -8.26 2.86
C VAL A 98 -0.45 -7.66 3.99
N VAL A 99 0.18 -8.50 4.80
CA VAL A 99 1.24 -8.10 5.72
C VAL A 99 2.51 -8.86 5.35
N VAL A 100 3.63 -8.16 5.31
CA VAL A 100 4.95 -8.76 5.14
C VAL A 100 5.89 -8.30 6.27
N PRO A 101 6.95 -9.06 6.62
CA PRO A 101 7.97 -8.59 7.57
C PRO A 101 8.54 -7.24 7.13
N LEU A 102 8.87 -6.37 8.10
CA LEU A 102 9.29 -4.98 7.82
C LEU A 102 10.48 -4.89 6.86
N ASP A 103 11.45 -5.79 7.00
CA ASP A 103 12.62 -5.87 6.12
C ASP A 103 12.29 -6.41 4.70
N LYS A 104 11.06 -6.86 4.48
CA LYS A 104 10.57 -7.36 3.19
C LYS A 104 9.65 -6.38 2.47
N ILE A 105 9.28 -5.24 3.08
CA ILE A 105 8.37 -4.28 2.44
C ILE A 105 8.89 -3.83 1.08
N ALA A 106 10.10 -3.28 1.02
CA ALA A 106 10.64 -2.75 -0.24
C ALA A 106 10.79 -3.84 -1.32
N PRO A 107 11.48 -4.98 -1.08
CA PRO A 107 11.60 -6.02 -2.10
C PRO A 107 10.26 -6.65 -2.48
N TYR A 108 9.28 -6.71 -1.58
CA TYR A 108 7.95 -7.19 -1.89
C TYR A 108 7.18 -6.21 -2.80
N VAL A 109 7.26 -4.92 -2.54
CA VAL A 109 6.65 -3.89 -3.39
C VAL A 109 7.27 -3.94 -4.80
N GLU A 110 8.60 -4.03 -4.92
CA GLU A 110 9.28 -4.20 -6.21
C GLU A 110 8.78 -5.44 -6.96
N TYR A 111 8.65 -6.57 -6.26
CA TYR A 111 8.09 -7.80 -6.83
C TYR A 111 6.67 -7.59 -7.36
N VAL A 112 5.80 -6.98 -6.57
CA VAL A 112 4.41 -6.69 -6.95
C VAL A 112 4.32 -5.84 -8.21
N TYR A 113 5.12 -4.78 -8.33
CA TYR A 113 5.17 -3.96 -9.54
C TYR A 113 5.67 -4.76 -10.75
N GLY A 114 6.69 -5.60 -10.58
CA GLY A 114 7.18 -6.51 -11.63
C GLY A 114 6.12 -7.50 -12.11
N VAL A 115 5.31 -8.04 -11.20
CA VAL A 115 4.17 -8.90 -11.56
C VAL A 115 3.09 -8.09 -12.29
N GLY A 116 2.81 -6.87 -11.84
CA GLY A 116 1.89 -5.97 -12.54
C GLY A 116 2.31 -5.71 -14.00
N GLU A 117 3.58 -5.43 -14.23
CA GLU A 117 4.13 -5.26 -15.57
C GLU A 117 3.98 -6.53 -16.43
N LYS A 118 4.25 -7.71 -15.86
CA LYS A 118 4.08 -9.01 -16.52
C LYS A 118 2.67 -9.21 -17.06
N PHE A 119 1.65 -8.80 -16.30
CA PHE A 119 0.24 -8.94 -16.69
C PHE A 119 -0.31 -7.72 -17.42
N GLY A 120 0.47 -6.63 -17.52
CA GLY A 120 0.02 -5.36 -18.11
C GLY A 120 -1.11 -4.70 -17.29
N LEU A 121 -1.03 -4.83 -15.97
CA LEU A 121 -1.92 -4.20 -15.00
C LEU A 121 -1.28 -2.94 -14.43
N ARG A 122 -2.06 -1.89 -14.24
CA ARG A 122 -1.63 -0.72 -13.50
C ARG A 122 -1.74 -1.02 -11.99
N ILE A 123 -0.66 -0.78 -11.27
CA ILE A 123 -0.57 -0.99 -9.83
C ILE A 123 -0.49 0.35 -9.11
N GLU A 124 -1.29 0.49 -8.07
CA GLU A 124 -1.19 1.56 -7.08
C GLU A 124 -1.07 0.92 -5.70
N SER A 125 -0.12 1.36 -4.89
CA SER A 125 0.07 0.81 -3.56
C SER A 125 0.28 1.88 -2.50
N PHE A 126 -0.23 1.60 -1.31
CA PHE A 126 0.03 2.35 -0.10
C PHE A 126 -0.16 1.43 1.10
N GLY A 127 0.18 1.87 2.30
CA GLY A 127 0.04 0.99 3.45
C GLY A 127 0.57 1.59 4.74
N HIS A 128 0.88 0.72 5.67
CA HIS A 128 1.36 1.04 7.01
C HIS A 128 2.76 0.44 7.20
N ALA A 129 3.79 1.24 6.90
CA ALA A 129 5.17 0.77 6.95
C ALA A 129 5.61 0.33 8.36
N GLY A 130 4.93 0.79 9.43
CA GLY A 130 5.26 0.45 10.81
C GLY A 130 4.88 -0.98 11.21
N ASP A 131 3.97 -1.64 10.50
CA ASP A 131 3.53 -3.01 10.77
C ASP A 131 3.61 -3.96 9.57
N GLY A 132 4.03 -3.43 8.42
CA GLY A 132 4.19 -4.21 7.20
C GLY A 132 2.92 -4.44 6.40
N ASN A 133 1.79 -3.81 6.76
CA ASN A 133 0.54 -3.92 6.04
C ASN A 133 0.55 -3.09 4.76
N LEU A 134 0.24 -3.73 3.65
CA LEU A 134 0.22 -3.14 2.32
C LEU A 134 -1.13 -3.34 1.65
N HIS A 135 -1.68 -2.26 1.11
CA HIS A 135 -2.84 -2.22 0.25
C HIS A 135 -2.38 -2.07 -1.20
N ILE A 136 -2.68 -3.04 -2.02
CA ILE A 136 -2.24 -3.12 -3.41
C ILE A 136 -3.49 -3.13 -4.28
N TYR A 137 -3.65 -2.08 -5.07
CA TYR A 137 -4.74 -1.93 -6.01
C TYR A 137 -4.28 -2.25 -7.41
N ILE A 138 -5.03 -3.08 -8.10
CA ILE A 138 -4.89 -3.32 -9.53
C ILE A 138 -6.01 -2.62 -10.27
N ILE A 139 -5.66 -1.96 -11.35
CA ILE A 139 -6.55 -1.13 -12.11
C ILE A 139 -6.50 -1.57 -13.57
N GLY A 140 -7.66 -1.93 -14.11
CA GLY A 140 -7.83 -2.17 -15.54
C GLY A 140 -7.93 -0.86 -16.31
N ASP A 141 -7.64 -0.91 -17.59
CA ASP A 141 -7.85 0.18 -18.53
C ASP A 141 -8.97 -0.16 -19.52
N ASP A 142 -9.41 0.84 -20.28
CA ASP A 142 -10.47 0.70 -21.30
C ASP A 142 -10.08 -0.15 -22.52
N LYS A 143 -8.86 -0.68 -22.58
CA LYS A 143 -8.33 -1.50 -23.67
C LYS A 143 -8.54 -2.99 -23.48
N ILE A 144 -8.86 -3.42 -22.26
CA ILE A 144 -9.13 -4.82 -21.95
C ILE A 144 -10.58 -5.02 -21.53
N SER A 145 -11.12 -6.22 -21.79
CA SER A 145 -12.45 -6.56 -21.32
C SER A 145 -12.46 -6.81 -19.80
N VAL A 146 -13.62 -6.65 -19.16
CA VAL A 146 -13.80 -7.00 -17.74
C VAL A 146 -13.43 -8.46 -17.48
N ALA A 147 -13.76 -9.38 -18.38
CA ALA A 147 -13.43 -10.79 -18.25
C ALA A 147 -11.92 -11.04 -18.30
N ASP A 148 -11.20 -10.38 -19.20
CA ASP A 148 -9.74 -10.47 -19.30
C ASP A 148 -9.07 -9.83 -18.09
N PHE A 149 -9.60 -8.70 -17.60
CA PHE A 149 -9.12 -8.08 -16.37
C PHE A 149 -9.23 -9.05 -15.19
N LYS A 150 -10.40 -9.64 -14.97
CA LYS A 150 -10.61 -10.60 -13.86
C LYS A 150 -9.68 -11.80 -13.96
N ALA A 151 -9.51 -12.38 -15.15
CA ALA A 151 -8.58 -13.50 -15.34
C ALA A 151 -7.13 -13.12 -14.99
N LYS A 152 -6.68 -11.93 -15.41
CA LYS A 152 -5.35 -11.42 -15.06
C LYS A 152 -5.23 -11.07 -13.58
N ALA A 153 -6.29 -10.55 -12.96
CA ALA A 153 -6.35 -10.27 -11.54
C ALA A 153 -6.19 -11.53 -10.70
N ASP A 154 -6.86 -12.63 -11.06
CA ASP A 154 -6.75 -13.90 -10.38
C ASP A 154 -5.31 -14.44 -10.43
N GLU A 155 -4.66 -14.43 -11.60
CA GLU A 155 -3.26 -14.84 -11.74
C GLU A 155 -2.30 -13.91 -10.98
N PHE A 156 -2.54 -12.61 -11.02
CA PHE A 156 -1.76 -11.63 -10.27
C PHE A 156 -1.86 -11.88 -8.76
N PHE A 157 -3.06 -12.07 -8.22
CA PHE A 157 -3.27 -12.34 -6.80
C PHE A 157 -2.65 -13.68 -6.37
N ASP A 158 -2.74 -14.72 -7.20
CA ASP A 158 -2.06 -15.99 -6.92
C ASP A 158 -0.53 -15.79 -6.76
N ASP A 159 0.10 -15.03 -7.66
CA ASP A 159 1.54 -14.73 -7.61
C ASP A 159 1.91 -13.94 -6.34
N ILE A 160 1.22 -12.83 -6.05
CA ILE A 160 1.61 -11.95 -4.94
C ILE A 160 1.26 -12.53 -3.55
N TYR A 161 0.16 -13.28 -3.40
CA TYR A 161 -0.13 -13.98 -2.14
C TYR A 161 0.83 -15.14 -1.88
N ALA A 162 1.24 -15.86 -2.93
CA ALA A 162 2.28 -16.88 -2.82
C ALA A 162 3.61 -16.28 -2.35
N GLU A 163 4.00 -15.14 -2.92
CA GLU A 163 5.22 -14.43 -2.52
C GLU A 163 5.12 -13.89 -1.09
N ALA A 164 3.98 -13.27 -0.70
CA ALA A 164 3.76 -12.82 0.67
C ALA A 164 3.96 -13.98 1.67
N THR A 165 3.36 -15.13 1.39
CA THR A 165 3.53 -16.34 2.23
C THR A 165 4.98 -16.82 2.23
N ARG A 166 5.66 -16.82 1.08
CA ARG A 166 7.07 -17.24 0.95
C ARG A 166 8.02 -16.39 1.80
N VAL A 167 7.77 -15.09 1.90
CA VAL A 167 8.61 -14.19 2.73
C VAL A 167 8.22 -14.17 4.20
N GLY A 168 7.24 -14.98 4.62
CA GLY A 168 6.78 -15.08 6.01
C GLY A 168 5.67 -14.09 6.36
N GLY A 169 4.99 -13.56 5.36
CA GLY A 169 3.85 -12.67 5.49
C GLY A 169 2.51 -13.37 5.66
N LEU A 170 1.43 -12.59 5.68
CA LEU A 170 0.06 -13.02 5.85
C LEU A 170 -0.82 -12.49 4.71
N VAL A 171 -1.88 -13.24 4.40
CA VAL A 171 -2.82 -12.93 3.30
C VAL A 171 -3.89 -11.90 3.67
N SER A 172 -3.85 -11.35 4.85
CA SER A 172 -4.66 -10.19 5.26
C SER A 172 -3.98 -9.49 6.43
N GLY A 173 -3.93 -8.16 6.36
CA GLY A 173 -3.49 -7.29 7.44
C GLY A 173 -4.67 -6.85 8.30
N GLU A 174 -5.59 -6.06 7.73
CA GLU A 174 -6.67 -5.41 8.48
C GLU A 174 -8.06 -5.59 7.85
N HIS A 175 -8.18 -5.93 6.54
CA HIS A 175 -9.47 -6.02 5.85
C HIS A 175 -10.18 -7.36 6.04
N ALA A 176 -9.62 -8.28 6.81
CA ALA A 176 -10.10 -9.63 7.03
C ALA A 176 -10.12 -10.51 5.75
N ILE A 177 -10.57 -11.76 5.90
CA ILE A 177 -10.51 -12.77 4.83
C ILE A 177 -11.74 -12.69 3.93
N GLY A 178 -12.93 -12.49 4.52
CA GLY A 178 -14.17 -12.51 3.76
C GLY A 178 -14.35 -13.84 2.99
N SER A 179 -15.04 -13.78 1.86
CA SER A 179 -15.18 -14.93 0.95
C SER A 179 -14.07 -15.00 -0.11
N GLY A 180 -13.48 -13.86 -0.48
CA GLY A 180 -12.52 -13.78 -1.58
C GLY A 180 -11.12 -14.31 -1.26
N LYS A 181 -10.74 -14.38 0.03
CA LYS A 181 -9.39 -14.77 0.45
C LYS A 181 -9.33 -16.16 1.12
N LEU A 182 -10.42 -16.93 1.13
CA LEU A 182 -10.47 -18.24 1.82
C LEU A 182 -9.44 -19.23 1.28
N ASP A 183 -9.28 -19.31 -0.03
CA ASP A 183 -8.33 -20.22 -0.66
C ASP A 183 -6.87 -19.82 -0.37
N TYR A 184 -6.59 -18.53 -0.33
CA TYR A 184 -5.26 -17.99 0.04
C TYR A 184 -4.96 -18.24 1.52
N LEU A 185 -5.95 -18.04 2.40
CA LEU A 185 -5.81 -18.37 3.82
C LEU A 185 -5.48 -19.85 4.02
N ALA A 186 -6.23 -20.76 3.37
CA ALA A 186 -6.00 -22.19 3.48
C ALA A 186 -4.60 -22.60 3.02
N LYS A 187 -4.07 -21.96 1.96
CA LYS A 187 -2.70 -22.19 1.47
C LYS A 187 -1.64 -21.68 2.45
N SER A 188 -1.91 -20.57 3.17
CA SER A 188 -0.93 -19.90 4.02
C SER A 188 -0.83 -20.46 5.45
N VAL A 189 -1.96 -20.83 6.07
CA VAL A 189 -1.96 -21.23 7.51
C VAL A 189 -1.95 -22.75 7.73
N GLY A 190 -2.24 -23.54 6.72
CA GLY A 190 -2.24 -25.00 6.81
C GLY A 190 -3.45 -25.62 7.52
N PRO A 191 -3.59 -26.97 7.49
CA PRO A 191 -4.83 -27.67 7.85
C PRO A 191 -5.16 -27.59 9.35
N THR A 192 -4.18 -27.51 10.23
CA THR A 192 -4.43 -27.47 11.68
C THR A 192 -5.09 -26.15 12.10
N GLN A 193 -4.56 -25.03 11.61
CA GLN A 193 -5.15 -23.72 11.87
C GLN A 193 -6.53 -23.57 11.23
N MET A 194 -6.70 -24.05 9.99
CA MET A 194 -8.00 -24.04 9.32
C MET A 194 -9.04 -24.81 10.14
N LYS A 195 -8.69 -26.01 10.61
CA LYS A 195 -9.59 -26.80 11.46
C LYS A 195 -9.93 -26.08 12.76
N LEU A 196 -8.98 -25.45 13.42
CA LEU A 196 -9.23 -24.68 14.64
C LEU A 196 -10.20 -23.52 14.39
N MET A 197 -10.03 -22.77 13.30
CA MET A 197 -10.93 -21.68 12.92
C MET A 197 -12.36 -22.20 12.66
N GLU A 198 -12.51 -23.34 11.97
CA GLU A 198 -13.79 -23.97 11.73
C GLU A 198 -14.46 -24.45 13.04
N ASP A 199 -13.68 -25.05 13.93
CA ASP A 199 -14.22 -25.56 15.22
C ASP A 199 -14.70 -24.39 16.11
N ILE A 200 -13.95 -23.27 16.16
CA ILE A 200 -14.36 -22.03 16.85
C ILE A 200 -15.68 -21.48 16.26
N LYS A 201 -15.81 -21.49 14.94
CA LYS A 201 -17.02 -20.98 14.28
C LYS A 201 -18.27 -21.82 14.57
N ARG A 202 -18.12 -23.08 14.96
CA ARG A 202 -19.25 -24.01 15.27
C ARG A 202 -19.78 -23.87 16.71
N VAL A 203 -19.03 -23.22 17.61
CA VAL A 203 -19.39 -22.98 19.01
C VAL A 203 -20.18 -21.68 19.16
#